data_9b62a999b277b06319e2b5213a4a45ab
#
_entry.id   9b62a999b277b06319e2b5213a4a45ab
#
_cell.length_a   1.000
_cell.length_b   1.000
_cell.length_c   1.000
_cell.angle_alpha   90.00
_cell.angle_beta   90.00
_cell.angle_gamma   90.00
#
_symmetry.space_group_name_H-M   'P 1'
#
loop_
_entity.id
_entity.type
_entity.pdbx_description
1 polymer ?
#
loop_
_entity_poly.entity_id
_entity_poly.type
_entity_poly.pdbx_seq_one_letter_code
_entity_poly.pdbx_strand_id
1 'polypeptide(L)'
;GFGDAVKRAQSFVGNDDFLVIAGDTLLPKGDKIIKKLLNEKLTGKNDATLILKEVSDPRRFGVAVIDHKKNEIIVKNVEEKPKNPKSNLSIVALYRFRPSIFDALKEITDNRKEIQLTDGIQKLIERGGKINAIVMNKNDAVIDIGTAESYLENIKKFK
;
A
#
# COMPACT_ATOMS: atom_id res chain seq x y z
N GLY A 1 8.75 -5.13 -11.34
CA GLY A 1 8.27 -5.00 -9.95
C GLY A 1 6.87 -4.39 -9.90
N PHE A 2 6.27 -4.35 -8.71
CA PHE A 2 4.88 -3.92 -8.54
C PHE A 2 4.66 -2.46 -8.95
N GLY A 3 5.64 -1.58 -8.69
CA GLY A 3 5.59 -0.18 -9.13
C GLY A 3 5.60 -0.03 -10.66
N ASP A 4 6.34 -0.88 -11.38
CA ASP A 4 6.33 -0.87 -12.85
C ASP A 4 4.97 -1.31 -13.41
N ALA A 5 4.34 -2.32 -12.82
CA ALA A 5 2.99 -2.75 -13.20
C ALA A 5 1.97 -1.61 -13.04
N VAL A 6 2.00 -0.91 -11.89
CA VAL A 6 1.14 0.26 -11.66
C VAL A 6 1.44 1.37 -12.67
N LYS A 7 2.71 1.68 -12.94
CA LYS A 7 3.12 2.71 -13.91
C LYS A 7 2.54 2.47 -15.31
N ARG A 8 2.43 1.21 -15.74
CA ARG A 8 1.86 0.85 -17.05
C ARG A 8 0.36 1.11 -17.17
N ALA A 9 -0.36 1.22 -16.05
CA ALA A 9 -1.78 1.54 -16.05
C ALA A 9 -2.08 3.03 -16.30
N GLN A 10 -1.08 3.91 -16.39
CA GLN A 10 -1.25 5.36 -16.49
C GLN A 10 -2.18 5.78 -17.63
N SER A 11 -2.01 5.22 -18.83
CA SER A 11 -2.83 5.58 -19.99
C SER A 11 -4.30 5.14 -19.84
N PHE A 12 -4.53 4.07 -19.10
CA PHE A 12 -5.87 3.57 -18.79
C PHE A 12 -6.56 4.41 -17.73
N VAL A 13 -5.84 4.79 -16.67
CA VAL A 13 -6.36 5.56 -15.54
C VAL A 13 -6.64 7.02 -15.93
N GLY A 14 -5.77 7.62 -16.77
CA GLY A 14 -5.89 9.03 -17.11
C GLY A 14 -5.74 9.94 -15.91
N ASN A 15 -6.75 10.78 -15.65
CA ASN A 15 -6.76 11.78 -14.57
C ASN A 15 -7.63 11.36 -13.37
N ASP A 16 -8.17 10.16 -13.35
CA ASP A 16 -9.07 9.71 -12.31
C ASP A 16 -8.33 9.17 -11.08
N ASP A 17 -8.96 9.28 -9.91
CA ASP A 17 -8.54 8.52 -8.73
C ASP A 17 -8.79 7.03 -8.97
N PHE A 18 -7.90 6.18 -8.51
CA PHE A 18 -7.99 4.75 -8.78
C PHE A 18 -7.59 3.88 -7.59
N LEU A 19 -8.04 2.65 -7.61
CA LEU A 19 -7.61 1.61 -6.66
C LEU A 19 -6.55 0.73 -7.30
N VAL A 20 -5.61 0.31 -6.46
CA VAL A 20 -4.64 -0.74 -6.77
C VAL A 20 -4.81 -1.87 -5.78
N ILE A 21 -5.00 -3.07 -6.29
CA ILE A 21 -5.12 -4.30 -5.49
C ILE A 21 -4.18 -5.33 -6.10
N ALA A 22 -3.30 -5.91 -5.29
CA ALA A 22 -2.47 -7.02 -5.74
C ALA A 22 -3.31 -8.30 -5.86
N GLY A 23 -3.16 -9.03 -6.96
CA GLY A 23 -3.97 -10.22 -7.26
C GLY A 23 -3.70 -11.42 -6.37
N ASP A 24 -2.61 -11.39 -5.60
CA ASP A 24 -2.19 -12.41 -4.63
C ASP A 24 -2.56 -12.08 -3.17
N THR A 25 -3.25 -10.94 -2.96
CA THR A 25 -3.71 -10.51 -1.64
C THR A 25 -5.22 -10.74 -1.51
N LEU A 26 -5.61 -11.68 -0.65
CA LEU A 26 -7.02 -11.95 -0.36
C LEU A 26 -7.43 -11.29 0.95
N LEU A 27 -8.60 -10.67 0.94
CA LEU A 27 -9.21 -9.98 2.09
C LEU A 27 -10.55 -10.66 2.42
N PRO A 28 -10.58 -11.74 3.19
CA PRO A 28 -11.84 -12.33 3.64
C PRO A 28 -12.66 -11.29 4.37
N LYS A 29 -13.92 -11.09 3.95
CA LYS A 29 -14.80 -10.01 4.49
C LYS A 29 -14.23 -8.59 4.25
N GLY A 30 -13.42 -8.40 3.17
CA GLY A 30 -12.78 -7.13 2.84
C GLY A 30 -13.73 -6.01 2.36
N ASP A 31 -15.01 -6.30 2.15
CA ASP A 31 -16.01 -5.34 1.68
C ASP A 31 -16.06 -4.07 2.55
N LYS A 32 -15.93 -4.20 3.88
CA LYS A 32 -15.91 -3.06 4.81
C LYS A 32 -14.70 -2.16 4.63
N ILE A 33 -13.50 -2.75 4.48
CA ILE A 33 -12.26 -1.99 4.32
C ILE A 33 -12.21 -1.32 2.94
N ILE A 34 -12.68 -2.02 1.90
CA ILE A 34 -12.78 -1.47 0.55
C ILE A 34 -13.77 -0.30 0.51
N LYS A 35 -14.96 -0.44 1.11
CA LYS A 35 -15.93 0.65 1.24
C LYS A 35 -15.36 1.85 2.00
N LYS A 36 -14.61 1.61 3.08
CA LYS A 36 -13.97 2.67 3.85
C LYS A 36 -12.94 3.39 2.98
N LEU A 37 -12.11 2.65 2.23
CA LEU A 37 -11.11 3.21 1.32
C LEU A 37 -11.75 4.04 0.18
N LEU A 38 -12.87 3.57 -0.37
CA LEU A 38 -13.62 4.29 -1.41
C LEU A 38 -14.26 5.59 -0.89
N ASN A 39 -14.69 5.58 0.37
CA ASN A 39 -15.30 6.75 1.00
C ASN A 39 -14.29 7.79 1.50
N GLU A 40 -12.99 7.43 1.59
CA GLU A 40 -11.95 8.41 1.89
C GLU A 40 -11.88 9.45 0.76
N LYS A 41 -12.03 10.72 1.14
CA LYS A 41 -11.94 11.80 0.15
C LYS A 41 -10.47 12.12 -0.12
N LEU A 42 -10.00 11.84 -1.33
CA LEU A 42 -8.72 12.36 -1.81
C LEU A 42 -8.92 13.84 -2.18
N THR A 43 -9.05 14.69 -1.16
CA THR A 43 -9.28 16.14 -1.34
C THR A 43 -8.04 16.94 -0.97
N GLY A 44 -7.86 18.08 -1.59
CA GLY A 44 -6.73 18.97 -1.31
C GLY A 44 -5.40 18.32 -1.67
N LYS A 45 -4.50 18.20 -0.68
CA LYS A 45 -3.15 17.63 -0.84
C LYS A 45 -3.06 16.12 -0.58
N ASN A 46 -4.18 15.42 -0.39
CA ASN A 46 -4.15 13.98 -0.15
C ASN A 46 -3.94 13.23 -1.47
N ASP A 47 -2.76 12.67 -1.68
CA ASP A 47 -2.35 11.98 -2.90
C ASP A 47 -2.64 10.48 -2.88
N ALA A 48 -2.72 9.89 -1.69
CA ALA A 48 -3.01 8.47 -1.53
C ALA A 48 -3.60 8.13 -0.18
N THR A 49 -4.28 6.98 -0.11
CA THR A 49 -4.65 6.31 1.14
C THR A 49 -4.16 4.87 1.10
N LEU A 50 -3.40 4.49 2.13
CA LEU A 50 -2.83 3.14 2.29
C LEU A 50 -3.65 2.35 3.30
N ILE A 51 -3.75 1.04 3.08
CA ILE A 51 -4.24 0.11 4.11
C ILE A 51 -3.03 -0.46 4.84
N LEU A 52 -3.04 -0.34 6.16
CA LEU A 52 -1.98 -0.83 7.04
C LEU A 52 -2.50 -1.92 7.97
N LYS A 53 -1.65 -2.88 8.28
CA LYS A 53 -1.92 -3.92 9.26
C LYS A 53 -0.73 -4.12 10.18
N GLU A 54 -1.00 -4.23 11.48
CA GLU A 54 0.00 -4.63 12.45
C GLU A 54 0.39 -6.09 12.27
N VAL A 55 1.70 -6.36 12.19
CA VAL A 55 2.28 -7.70 12.02
C VAL A 55 3.39 -7.93 13.02
N SER A 56 3.65 -9.20 13.36
CA SER A 56 4.71 -9.58 14.29
C SER A 56 6.12 -9.45 13.68
N ASP A 57 6.26 -9.71 12.39
CA ASP A 57 7.52 -9.56 11.65
C ASP A 57 7.30 -8.74 10.36
N PRO A 58 7.60 -7.44 10.37
CA PRO A 58 7.38 -6.57 9.22
C PRO A 58 8.46 -6.64 8.14
N ARG A 59 9.58 -7.33 8.35
CA ARG A 59 10.75 -7.35 7.45
C ARG A 59 10.47 -7.88 6.04
N ARG A 60 9.34 -8.57 5.85
CA ARG A 60 8.93 -9.15 4.56
C ARG A 60 8.03 -8.23 3.74
N PHE A 61 7.64 -7.09 4.28
CA PHE A 61 6.63 -6.20 3.71
C PHE A 61 7.16 -4.77 3.53
N GLY A 62 6.46 -3.97 2.75
CA GLY A 62 6.58 -2.53 2.87
C GLY A 62 6.10 -2.08 4.26
N VAL A 63 6.86 -1.25 4.94
CA VAL A 63 6.59 -0.80 6.32
C VAL A 63 6.31 0.69 6.32
N ALA A 64 5.28 1.12 7.05
CA ALA A 64 4.91 2.52 7.19
C ALA A 64 5.15 3.05 8.60
N VAL A 65 5.68 4.26 8.69
CA VAL A 65 5.73 5.06 9.93
C VAL A 65 4.62 6.11 9.84
N ILE A 66 3.79 6.18 10.86
CA ILE A 66 2.61 7.06 10.90
C ILE A 66 2.69 8.12 11.99
N ASP A 67 1.89 9.17 11.81
CA ASP A 67 1.59 10.19 12.81
C ASP A 67 0.07 10.32 12.95
N HIS A 68 -0.41 10.48 14.17
CA HIS A 68 -1.82 10.67 14.47
C HIS A 68 -2.14 12.17 14.57
N LYS A 69 -2.96 12.68 13.67
CA LYS A 69 -3.43 14.08 13.69
C LYS A 69 -4.94 14.14 13.84
N LYS A 70 -5.41 14.52 15.03
CA LYS A 70 -6.85 14.64 15.34
C LYS A 70 -7.66 13.44 14.85
N ASN A 71 -8.23 13.52 13.65
CA ASN A 71 -9.09 12.50 13.05
C ASN A 71 -8.45 11.77 11.87
N GLU A 72 -7.16 11.99 11.60
CA GLU A 72 -6.45 11.41 10.45
C GLU A 72 -5.20 10.67 10.90
N ILE A 73 -4.86 9.62 10.18
CA ILE A 73 -3.59 8.91 10.28
C ILE A 73 -2.76 9.28 9.05
N ILE A 74 -1.64 9.94 9.29
CA ILE A 74 -0.75 10.43 8.23
C ILE A 74 0.48 9.54 8.14
N VAL A 75 0.80 9.05 6.95
CA VAL A 75 2.04 8.32 6.69
C VAL A 75 3.19 9.32 6.54
N LYS A 76 4.26 9.13 7.32
CA LYS A 76 5.45 9.98 7.34
C LYS A 76 6.63 9.41 6.58
N ASN A 77 6.70 8.09 6.52
CA ASN A 77 7.77 7.38 5.84
C ASN A 77 7.27 5.99 5.46
N VAL A 78 7.75 5.48 4.36
CA VAL A 78 7.58 4.08 3.97
C VAL A 78 8.92 3.52 3.51
N GLU A 79 9.15 2.22 3.77
CA GLU A 79 10.37 1.53 3.37
C GLU A 79 10.04 0.09 2.95
N GLU A 80 10.57 -0.34 1.80
CA GLU A 80 10.36 -1.70 1.30
C GLU A 80 11.28 -2.69 1.98
N LYS A 81 10.71 -3.70 2.63
CA LYS A 81 11.44 -4.82 3.27
C LYS A 81 12.65 -4.40 4.08
N PRO A 82 12.47 -3.48 5.06
CA PRO A 82 13.58 -2.93 5.83
C PRO A 82 14.26 -4.01 6.67
N LYS A 83 15.60 -3.98 6.72
CA LYS A 83 16.35 -4.87 7.63
C LYS A 83 16.08 -4.53 9.11
N ASN A 84 15.93 -3.24 9.40
CA ASN A 84 15.64 -2.70 10.73
C ASN A 84 14.36 -1.87 10.68
N PRO A 85 13.18 -2.50 10.75
CA PRO A 85 11.90 -1.80 10.63
C PRO A 85 11.67 -0.79 11.76
N LYS A 86 11.21 0.41 11.40
CA LYS A 86 10.90 1.49 12.34
C LYS A 86 9.49 1.39 12.93
N SER A 87 8.68 0.48 12.44
CA SER A 87 7.34 0.19 12.93
C SER A 87 6.95 -1.25 12.61
N ASN A 88 5.87 -1.73 13.22
CA ASN A 88 5.25 -3.03 12.93
C ASN A 88 4.03 -2.94 11.97
N LEU A 89 3.82 -1.76 11.36
CA LEU A 89 2.72 -1.52 10.44
C LEU A 89 3.14 -1.88 9.01
N SER A 90 2.73 -3.05 8.55
CA SER A 90 2.91 -3.48 7.17
C SER A 90 1.88 -2.83 6.25
N ILE A 91 2.30 -2.52 5.03
CA ILE A 91 1.42 -2.04 3.97
C ILE A 91 0.71 -3.26 3.37
N VAL A 92 -0.61 -3.26 3.44
CA VAL A 92 -1.45 -4.22 2.71
C VAL A 92 -1.52 -3.76 1.26
N ALA A 93 -1.40 -4.71 0.32
CA ALA A 93 -1.38 -4.38 -1.10
C ALA A 93 -2.79 -3.98 -1.64
N LEU A 94 -3.40 -3.03 -0.96
CA LEU A 94 -4.66 -2.34 -1.29
C LEU A 94 -4.48 -0.85 -1.04
N TYR A 95 -4.61 -0.07 -2.11
CA TYR A 95 -4.30 1.36 -2.12
C TYR A 95 -5.38 2.13 -2.87
N ARG A 96 -5.54 3.41 -2.51
CA ARG A 96 -6.19 4.39 -3.37
C ARG A 96 -5.20 5.49 -3.69
N PHE A 97 -5.06 5.82 -4.97
CA PHE A 97 -4.12 6.81 -5.47
C PHE A 97 -4.81 7.88 -6.29
N ARG A 98 -4.20 9.07 -6.30
CA ARG A 98 -4.33 10.06 -7.37
C ARG A 98 -3.29 9.79 -8.47
N PRO A 99 -3.48 10.33 -9.68
CA PRO A 99 -2.52 10.20 -10.78
C PRO A 99 -1.10 10.71 -10.46
N SER A 100 -0.92 11.56 -9.43
CA SER A 100 0.39 12.02 -8.96
C SER A 100 1.40 10.89 -8.65
N ILE A 101 0.91 9.69 -8.34
CA ILE A 101 1.78 8.51 -8.13
C ILE A 101 2.57 8.14 -9.40
N PHE A 102 1.99 8.34 -10.60
CA PHE A 102 2.68 8.01 -11.84
C PHE A 102 3.92 8.87 -12.06
N ASP A 103 3.85 10.15 -11.71
CA ASP A 103 5.00 11.05 -11.82
C ASP A 103 6.07 10.73 -10.79
N ALA A 104 5.68 10.34 -9.58
CA ALA A 104 6.62 9.84 -8.58
C ALA A 104 7.33 8.55 -9.04
N LEU A 105 6.60 7.61 -9.65
CA LEU A 105 7.16 6.37 -10.18
C LEU A 105 8.09 6.59 -11.39
N LYS A 106 7.87 7.63 -12.19
CA LYS A 106 8.77 7.98 -13.32
C LYS A 106 10.13 8.48 -12.84
N GLU A 107 10.20 9.14 -11.68
CA GLU A 107 11.44 9.67 -11.12
C GLU A 107 12.33 8.62 -10.44
N ILE A 108 11.82 7.41 -10.26
CA ILE A 108 12.64 6.33 -9.73
C ILE A 108 13.60 5.87 -10.82
N THR A 109 14.83 6.32 -10.73
CA THR A 109 15.93 6.02 -11.65
C THR A 109 16.91 4.99 -11.08
N ASP A 110 16.46 4.22 -10.09
CA ASP A 110 17.33 3.27 -9.42
C ASP A 110 17.82 2.17 -10.37
N ASN A 111 19.11 1.86 -10.32
CA ASN A 111 19.75 0.74 -11.01
C ASN A 111 19.29 -0.64 -10.48
N ARG A 112 18.38 -0.68 -9.48
CA ARG A 112 17.70 -1.90 -9.05
C ARG A 112 16.87 -2.45 -10.20
N LYS A 113 16.88 -3.78 -10.36
CA LYS A 113 16.16 -4.47 -11.44
C LYS A 113 14.64 -4.27 -11.41
N GLU A 114 14.08 -3.77 -10.28
CA GLU A 114 12.64 -3.65 -10.07
C GLU A 114 12.26 -2.32 -9.41
N ILE A 115 11.25 -1.65 -9.99
CA ILE A 115 10.60 -0.49 -9.37
C ILE A 115 9.57 -0.98 -8.36
N GLN A 116 9.78 -0.64 -7.09
CA GLN A 116 8.82 -0.94 -6.02
C GLN A 116 7.78 0.18 -5.89
N LEU A 117 6.53 -0.18 -5.62
CA LEU A 117 5.47 0.82 -5.40
C LEU A 117 5.73 1.65 -4.14
N THR A 118 6.32 1.03 -3.13
CA THR A 118 6.72 1.66 -1.87
C THR A 118 7.70 2.81 -2.10
N ASP A 119 8.65 2.67 -3.06
CA ASP A 119 9.57 3.76 -3.43
C ASP A 119 8.81 4.95 -4.05
N GLY A 120 7.80 4.68 -4.88
CA GLY A 120 6.93 5.72 -5.45
C GLY A 120 6.13 6.47 -4.38
N ILE A 121 5.61 5.75 -3.40
CA ILE A 121 4.90 6.36 -2.25
C ILE A 121 5.86 7.22 -1.42
N GLN A 122 7.08 6.73 -1.15
CA GLN A 122 8.09 7.51 -0.44
C GLN A 122 8.44 8.79 -1.20
N LYS A 123 8.55 8.71 -2.53
CA LYS A 123 8.80 9.88 -3.37
C LYS A 123 7.68 10.91 -3.32
N LEU A 124 6.41 10.48 -3.27
CA LEU A 124 5.27 11.40 -3.03
C LEU A 124 5.41 12.13 -1.70
N ILE A 125 5.78 11.43 -0.63
CA ILE A 125 5.99 12.03 0.71
C ILE A 125 7.11 13.08 0.65
N GLU A 126 8.24 12.78 0.01
CA GLU A 126 9.39 13.68 -0.14
C GLU A 126 9.03 14.96 -0.90
N ARG A 127 8.10 14.89 -1.85
CA ARG A 127 7.56 16.04 -2.58
C ARG A 127 6.55 16.87 -1.79
N GLY A 128 6.29 16.51 -0.54
CA GLY A 128 5.31 17.17 0.32
C GLY A 128 3.86 16.73 0.06
N GLY A 129 3.65 15.64 -0.68
CA GLY A 129 2.37 14.98 -0.83
C GLY A 129 1.86 14.46 0.50
N LYS A 130 0.55 14.46 0.68
CA LYS A 130 -0.10 13.93 1.88
C LYS A 130 -0.55 12.50 1.60
N ILE A 131 -0.14 11.58 2.43
CA ILE A 131 -0.55 10.17 2.37
C ILE A 131 -1.31 9.84 3.64
N ASN A 132 -2.57 9.49 3.52
CA ASN A 132 -3.39 9.01 4.63
C ASN A 132 -3.25 7.50 4.79
N ALA A 133 -3.63 6.99 5.96
CA ALA A 133 -3.70 5.55 6.20
C ALA A 133 -4.99 5.15 6.92
N ILE A 134 -5.41 3.92 6.66
CA ILE A 134 -6.43 3.21 7.41
C ILE A 134 -5.75 1.99 8.02
N VAL A 135 -5.71 1.93 9.35
CA VAL A 135 -5.18 0.74 10.04
C VAL A 135 -6.32 -0.27 10.20
N MET A 136 -6.07 -1.50 9.76
CA MET A 136 -6.98 -2.62 9.92
C MET A 136 -7.08 -3.04 11.39
N ASN A 137 -8.23 -3.59 11.80
CA ASN A 137 -8.35 -4.20 13.10
C ASN A 137 -7.48 -5.46 13.20
N LYS A 138 -7.07 -5.82 14.41
CA LYS A 138 -6.24 -7.03 14.64
C LYS A 138 -6.89 -8.30 14.09
N ASN A 139 -8.23 -8.38 14.16
CA ASN A 139 -9.01 -9.55 13.73
C ASN A 139 -9.33 -9.59 12.23
N ASP A 140 -9.03 -8.51 11.48
CA ASP A 140 -9.25 -8.51 10.05
C ASP A 140 -8.19 -9.40 9.38
N ALA A 141 -8.62 -10.37 8.58
CA ALA A 141 -7.71 -11.29 7.92
C ALA A 141 -7.15 -10.66 6.63
N VAL A 142 -5.85 -10.81 6.44
CA VAL A 142 -5.16 -10.60 5.16
C VAL A 142 -4.45 -11.91 4.85
N ILE A 143 -4.68 -12.44 3.68
CA ILE A 143 -4.11 -13.70 3.23
C ILE A 143 -3.26 -13.41 2.00
N ASP A 144 -1.96 -13.64 2.14
CA ASP A 144 -1.00 -13.59 1.05
C ASP A 144 -0.88 -14.99 0.43
N ILE A 145 -1.08 -15.08 -0.88
CA ILE A 145 -0.91 -16.30 -1.68
C ILE A 145 0.16 -16.13 -2.78
N GLY A 146 1.06 -15.18 -2.61
CA GLY A 146 2.10 -14.83 -3.57
C GLY A 146 3.25 -15.83 -3.67
N THR A 147 3.37 -16.80 -2.75
CA THR A 147 4.35 -17.89 -2.82
C THR A 147 3.67 -19.26 -2.77
N ALA A 148 4.35 -20.30 -3.26
CA ALA A 148 3.84 -21.66 -3.19
C ALA A 148 3.59 -22.10 -1.74
N GLU A 149 4.47 -21.72 -0.82
CA GLU A 149 4.33 -22.02 0.61
C GLU A 149 3.09 -21.31 1.19
N SER A 150 2.97 -19.98 0.99
CA SER A 150 1.84 -19.20 1.52
C SER A 150 0.50 -19.68 0.92
N TYR A 151 0.48 -20.05 -0.35
CA TYR A 151 -0.68 -20.64 -1.00
C TYR A 151 -1.08 -21.97 -0.34
N LEU A 152 -0.14 -22.92 -0.17
CA LEU A 152 -0.41 -24.22 0.44
C LEU A 152 -0.82 -24.13 1.91
N GLU A 153 -0.22 -23.22 2.68
CA GLU A 153 -0.62 -22.97 4.06
C GLU A 153 -2.05 -22.41 4.17
N ASN A 154 -2.43 -21.54 3.26
CA ASN A 154 -3.71 -20.87 3.34
C ASN A 154 -4.86 -21.68 2.75
N ILE A 155 -4.63 -22.49 1.70
CA ILE A 155 -5.68 -23.35 1.11
C ILE A 155 -6.23 -24.34 2.13
N LYS A 156 -5.44 -24.76 3.11
CA LYS A 156 -5.86 -25.66 4.20
C LYS A 156 -6.88 -25.01 5.15
N LYS A 157 -6.94 -23.65 5.20
CA LYS A 157 -7.85 -22.90 6.06
C LYS A 157 -9.24 -22.69 5.43
N PHE A 158 -9.39 -23.02 4.15
CA PHE A 158 -10.65 -22.90 3.40
C PHE A 158 -11.40 -24.25 3.25
N LYS A 159 -10.97 -25.28 3.97
CA LYS A 159 -11.69 -26.58 4.04
C LYS A 159 -12.69 -26.62 5.15
#